data_a439aacb8fc3721de3aa6db6f2a64def
#
_entry.id   a439aacb8fc3721de3aa6db6f2a64def
#
_cell.length_a   1.000
_cell.length_b   1.000
_cell.length_c   1.000
_cell.angle_alpha   90.00
_cell.angle_beta   90.00
_cell.angle_gamma   90.00
#
_symmetry.space_group_name_H-M   'P 1'
#
loop_
_entity.id
_entity.type
_entity.pdbx_description
1 polymer ?
#
loop_
_entity_poly.entity_id
_entity_poly.type
_entity_poly.pdbx_seq_one_letter_code
_entity_poly.pdbx_strand_id
1 'polypeptide(L)'
;MTLFYKKKLTVFLMFMSVASAYANKIVDYKVYCREAGGVVEEMPAEISTDNGVIKGQSKMFCNFNIDHGFISIGLETFSSNKPSIAATYIKSMDEIANDSPLWKGTYANPSANVCKNLGGATIGFVAGGGFANQLGQSDICVFGDGSMVSGWSLIYMAAHREGYDDVKNKVKANPLNIHIPS
;
A
#
# COMPACT_ATOMS: atom_id res chain seq x y z
N MET A 1 5.98 45.17 24.44
CA MET A 1 6.40 44.64 23.13
C MET A 1 7.03 43.22 23.20
N THR A 2 7.15 42.60 24.35
CA THR A 2 7.84 41.33 24.58
C THR A 2 6.93 40.08 24.63
N LEU A 3 5.61 40.24 24.77
CA LEU A 3 4.68 39.11 24.93
C LEU A 3 4.29 38.44 23.60
N PHE A 4 4.29 39.19 22.49
CA PHE A 4 3.93 38.66 21.16
C PHE A 4 5.02 37.80 20.54
N TYR A 5 6.29 37.99 20.91
CA TYR A 5 7.42 37.22 20.33
C TYR A 5 7.51 35.81 20.91
N LYS A 6 7.15 35.63 22.20
CA LYS A 6 7.16 34.29 22.85
C LYS A 6 6.11 33.34 22.28
N LYS A 7 4.90 33.84 21.94
CA LYS A 7 3.86 32.99 21.33
C LYS A 7 4.21 32.51 19.90
N LYS A 8 4.84 33.36 19.08
CA LYS A 8 5.26 32.98 17.74
C LYS A 8 6.39 31.96 17.74
N LEU A 9 7.32 32.06 18.69
CA LEU A 9 8.44 31.13 18.80
C LEU A 9 7.98 29.73 19.26
N THR A 10 7.01 29.66 20.18
CA THR A 10 6.47 28.37 20.67
C THR A 10 5.73 27.63 19.56
N VAL A 11 4.95 28.31 18.72
CA VAL A 11 4.25 27.70 17.59
C VAL A 11 5.25 27.19 16.54
N PHE A 12 6.30 27.93 16.24
CA PHE A 12 7.33 27.54 15.28
C PHE A 12 8.12 26.29 15.74
N LEU A 13 8.47 26.21 17.03
CA LEU A 13 9.15 25.07 17.63
C LEU A 13 8.24 23.81 17.63
N MET A 14 6.92 23.97 17.78
CA MET A 14 5.98 22.85 17.73
C MET A 14 5.87 22.24 16.32
N PHE A 15 5.89 23.07 15.27
CA PHE A 15 5.91 22.58 13.89
C PHE A 15 7.22 21.86 13.53
N MET A 16 8.36 22.30 14.01
CA MET A 16 9.64 21.62 13.77
C MET A 16 9.72 20.25 14.44
N SER A 17 9.15 20.08 15.63
CA SER A 17 9.17 18.80 16.34
C SER A 17 8.31 17.73 15.67
N VAL A 18 7.15 18.10 15.12
CA VAL A 18 6.27 17.19 14.40
C VAL A 18 6.88 16.74 13.08
N ALA A 19 7.50 17.64 12.33
CA ALA A 19 8.17 17.31 11.07
C ALA A 19 9.35 16.33 11.28
N SER A 20 10.14 16.51 12.33
CA SER A 20 11.25 15.60 12.67
C SER A 20 10.77 14.21 13.07
N ALA A 21 9.70 14.10 13.86
CA ALA A 21 9.13 12.82 14.26
C ALA A 21 8.56 12.04 13.06
N TYR A 22 7.92 12.74 12.13
CA TYR A 22 7.40 12.13 10.90
C TYR A 22 8.53 11.63 9.99
N ALA A 23 9.59 12.44 9.80
CA ALA A 23 10.74 12.06 9.01
C ALA A 23 11.45 10.83 9.57
N ASN A 24 11.67 10.75 10.88
CA ASN A 24 12.25 9.58 11.54
C ASN A 24 11.40 8.32 11.34
N LYS A 25 10.08 8.44 11.47
CA LYS A 25 9.15 7.32 11.26
C LYS A 25 9.22 6.76 9.83
N ILE A 26 9.36 7.60 8.82
CA ILE A 26 9.52 7.17 7.41
C ILE A 26 10.86 6.46 7.22
N VAL A 27 11.93 6.92 7.85
CA VAL A 27 13.25 6.26 7.82
C VAL A 27 13.13 4.85 8.41
N ASP A 28 12.49 4.68 9.57
CA ASP A 28 12.27 3.38 10.20
C ASP A 28 11.48 2.42 9.31
N TYR A 29 10.47 2.90 8.59
CA TYR A 29 9.69 2.10 7.66
C TYR A 29 10.52 1.62 6.46
N LYS A 30 11.39 2.48 5.93
CA LYS A 30 12.32 2.11 4.85
C LYS A 30 13.34 1.06 5.28
N VAL A 31 13.87 1.21 6.48
CA VAL A 31 14.80 0.24 7.07
C VAL A 31 14.11 -1.11 7.20
N TYR A 32 12.94 -1.14 7.83
CA TYR A 32 12.19 -2.40 8.01
C TYR A 32 11.87 -3.11 6.69
N CYS A 33 11.41 -2.38 5.66
CA CYS A 33 11.14 -2.95 4.35
C CYS A 33 12.38 -3.66 3.78
N ARG A 34 13.55 -3.01 3.86
CA ARG A 34 14.82 -3.57 3.36
C ARG A 34 15.28 -4.78 4.17
N GLU A 35 15.19 -4.74 5.48
CA GLU A 35 15.51 -5.87 6.37
C GLU A 35 14.60 -7.07 6.13
N ALA A 36 13.34 -6.82 5.73
CA ALA A 36 12.41 -7.85 5.32
C ALA A 36 12.72 -8.48 3.94
N GLY A 37 13.71 -7.94 3.20
CA GLY A 37 14.09 -8.36 1.86
C GLY A 37 13.36 -7.62 0.74
N GLY A 38 12.65 -6.53 1.06
CA GLY A 38 11.96 -5.70 0.08
C GLY A 38 12.82 -4.55 -0.47
N VAL A 39 12.39 -4.00 -1.57
CA VAL A 39 12.92 -2.77 -2.18
C VAL A 39 11.93 -1.63 -1.94
N VAL A 40 12.45 -0.51 -1.45
CA VAL A 40 11.64 0.70 -1.26
C VAL A 40 11.63 1.48 -2.56
N GLU A 41 10.45 1.66 -3.14
CA GLU A 41 10.25 2.46 -4.35
C GLU A 41 9.25 3.58 -4.12
N GLU A 42 9.53 4.72 -4.74
CA GLU A 42 8.58 5.82 -4.86
C GLU A 42 7.94 5.74 -6.24
N MET A 43 6.64 5.51 -6.29
CA MET A 43 5.90 5.31 -7.52
C MET A 43 4.86 6.42 -7.69
N PRO A 44 4.88 7.20 -8.79
CA PRO A 44 3.83 8.15 -9.12
C PRO A 44 2.54 7.43 -9.50
N ALA A 45 1.40 7.98 -9.08
CA ALA A 45 0.11 7.55 -9.59
C ALA A 45 -0.08 8.01 -11.04
N GLU A 46 -0.59 7.14 -11.90
CA GLU A 46 -0.93 7.46 -13.28
C GLU A 46 -2.35 7.01 -13.62
N ILE A 47 -3.10 7.90 -14.25
CA ILE A 47 -4.46 7.65 -14.72
C ILE A 47 -4.49 7.88 -16.22
N SER A 48 -4.72 6.82 -16.99
CA SER A 48 -4.88 6.91 -18.44
C SER A 48 -6.26 7.48 -18.77
N THR A 49 -6.30 8.46 -19.65
CA THR A 49 -7.52 9.08 -20.19
C THR A 49 -7.45 9.12 -21.71
N ASP A 50 -8.57 9.38 -22.37
CA ASP A 50 -8.63 9.54 -23.84
C ASP A 50 -7.72 10.68 -24.36
N ASN A 51 -7.39 11.63 -23.49
CA ASN A 51 -6.55 12.79 -23.84
C ASN A 51 -5.10 12.67 -23.36
N GLY A 52 -4.69 11.48 -22.85
CA GLY A 52 -3.35 11.23 -22.35
C GLY A 52 -3.31 10.77 -20.89
N VAL A 53 -2.13 10.81 -20.31
CA VAL A 53 -1.87 10.33 -18.94
C VAL A 53 -1.87 11.51 -17.98
N ILE A 54 -2.69 11.41 -16.93
CA ILE A 54 -2.68 12.31 -15.78
C ILE A 54 -1.76 11.71 -14.71
N LYS A 55 -0.75 12.49 -14.29
CA LYS A 55 0.15 12.11 -13.19
C LYS A 55 -0.38 12.64 -11.87
N GLY A 56 -0.52 11.74 -10.90
CA GLY A 56 -0.90 12.06 -9.53
C GLY A 56 0.30 12.12 -8.58
N GLN A 57 0.01 12.17 -7.29
CA GLN A 57 1.03 12.18 -6.26
C GLN A 57 1.76 10.84 -6.21
N SER A 58 3.07 10.89 -5.96
CA SER A 58 3.85 9.70 -5.66
C SER A 58 3.53 9.15 -4.28
N LYS A 59 3.64 7.83 -4.14
CA LYS A 59 3.56 7.10 -2.88
C LYS A 59 4.74 6.16 -2.73
N MET A 60 5.09 5.84 -1.49
CA MET A 60 6.16 4.91 -1.18
C MET A 60 5.62 3.50 -1.02
N PHE A 61 6.30 2.54 -1.62
CA PHE A 61 5.97 1.12 -1.57
C PHE A 61 7.13 0.29 -1.06
N CYS A 62 6.82 -0.84 -0.46
CA CYS A 62 7.72 -1.95 -0.20
C CYS A 62 7.40 -3.04 -1.22
N ASN A 63 8.30 -3.24 -2.16
CA ASN A 63 8.15 -4.15 -3.29
C ASN A 63 9.05 -5.38 -3.11
N PHE A 64 8.53 -6.56 -3.46
CA PHE A 64 9.27 -7.81 -3.40
C PHE A 64 9.21 -8.50 -4.75
N ASN A 65 10.37 -8.92 -5.23
CA ASN A 65 10.48 -9.82 -6.37
C ASN A 65 10.66 -11.23 -5.83
N ILE A 66 9.76 -12.11 -6.19
CA ILE A 66 9.76 -13.52 -5.78
C ILE A 66 9.78 -14.41 -7.03
N ASP A 67 10.21 -15.66 -6.90
CA ASP A 67 10.45 -16.57 -8.05
C ASP A 67 9.25 -16.69 -9.01
N HIS A 68 8.04 -16.59 -8.49
CA HIS A 68 6.80 -16.76 -9.25
C HIS A 68 5.91 -15.53 -9.26
N GLY A 69 6.47 -14.34 -9.04
CA GLY A 69 5.68 -13.13 -9.07
C GLY A 69 6.31 -11.92 -8.41
N PHE A 70 5.45 -10.97 -8.17
CA PHE A 70 5.78 -9.65 -7.67
C PHE A 70 4.76 -9.23 -6.62
N ILE A 71 5.24 -8.63 -5.54
CA ILE A 71 4.41 -8.14 -4.44
C ILE A 71 4.66 -6.65 -4.26
N SER A 72 3.59 -5.85 -4.21
CA SER A 72 3.66 -4.42 -3.91
C SER A 72 2.70 -4.07 -2.79
N ILE A 73 3.24 -3.51 -1.70
CA ILE A 73 2.48 -3.07 -0.52
C ILE A 73 2.89 -1.65 -0.19
N GLY A 74 1.94 -0.77 0.12
CA GLY A 74 2.26 0.58 0.60
C GLY A 74 3.23 0.52 1.78
N LEU A 75 4.28 1.34 1.76
CA LEU A 75 5.36 1.28 2.75
C LEU A 75 4.86 1.38 4.20
N GLU A 76 3.91 2.28 4.47
CA GLU A 76 3.29 2.40 5.80
C GLU A 76 2.42 1.19 6.13
N THR A 77 1.66 0.66 5.16
CA THR A 77 0.85 -0.55 5.32
C THR A 77 1.69 -1.75 5.74
N PHE A 78 2.86 -1.92 5.12
CA PHE A 78 3.78 -3.03 5.41
C PHE A 78 4.51 -2.87 6.75
N SER A 79 5.02 -1.66 7.01
CA SER A 79 6.05 -1.44 8.04
C SER A 79 5.50 -0.85 9.35
N SER A 80 4.26 -0.36 9.38
CA SER A 80 3.64 0.23 10.57
C SER A 80 3.02 -0.82 11.47
N ASN A 81 3.14 -0.63 12.78
CA ASN A 81 2.34 -1.40 13.77
C ASN A 81 0.88 -0.94 13.85
N LYS A 82 0.54 0.21 13.22
CA LYS A 82 -0.84 0.74 13.23
C LYS A 82 -1.72 -0.16 12.35
N PRO A 83 -2.81 -0.70 12.90
CA PRO A 83 -3.77 -1.47 12.10
C PRO A 83 -4.33 -0.65 10.94
N SER A 84 -4.56 -1.32 9.81
CA SER A 84 -5.10 -0.71 8.60
C SER A 84 -5.95 -1.72 7.82
N ILE A 85 -6.80 -1.21 6.93
CA ILE A 85 -7.71 -2.04 6.13
C ILE A 85 -6.92 -3.00 5.24
N ALA A 86 -5.93 -2.51 4.48
CA ALA A 86 -5.13 -3.37 3.61
C ALA A 86 -4.33 -4.42 4.41
N ALA A 87 -3.70 -4.05 5.54
CA ALA A 87 -2.99 -5.00 6.38
C ALA A 87 -3.92 -6.08 6.95
N THR A 88 -5.17 -5.70 7.26
CA THR A 88 -6.19 -6.64 7.72
C THR A 88 -6.55 -7.65 6.64
N TYR A 89 -6.83 -7.20 5.43
CA TYR A 89 -7.11 -8.12 4.32
C TYR A 89 -5.89 -9.01 3.99
N ILE A 90 -4.67 -8.45 3.96
CA ILE A 90 -3.45 -9.23 3.75
C ILE A 90 -3.38 -10.40 4.75
N LYS A 91 -3.61 -10.14 6.04
CA LYS A 91 -3.41 -11.14 7.09
C LYS A 91 -4.56 -12.11 7.28
N SER A 92 -5.79 -11.69 6.99
CA SER A 92 -6.98 -12.39 7.44
C SER A 92 -7.93 -12.82 6.31
N MET A 93 -7.65 -12.44 5.07
CA MET A 93 -8.47 -12.88 3.95
C MET A 93 -8.09 -14.30 3.57
N ASP A 94 -9.10 -15.16 3.46
CA ASP A 94 -8.98 -16.51 2.93
C ASP A 94 -9.02 -16.53 1.39
N GLU A 95 -8.73 -17.67 0.80
CA GLU A 95 -8.81 -17.86 -0.64
C GLU A 95 -10.20 -17.50 -1.16
N ILE A 96 -10.24 -16.69 -2.21
CA ILE A 96 -11.48 -16.25 -2.83
C ILE A 96 -12.02 -17.39 -3.70
N ALA A 97 -13.16 -17.97 -3.31
CA ALA A 97 -13.81 -19.02 -4.09
C ALA A 97 -14.10 -18.56 -5.53
N ASN A 98 -14.02 -19.47 -6.50
CA ASN A 98 -14.20 -19.14 -7.93
C ASN A 98 -15.56 -18.51 -8.27
N ASP A 99 -16.60 -18.81 -7.49
CA ASP A 99 -17.95 -18.28 -7.64
C ASP A 99 -18.24 -17.06 -6.74
N SER A 100 -17.26 -16.61 -5.97
CA SER A 100 -17.40 -15.47 -5.07
C SER A 100 -17.88 -14.21 -5.78
N PRO A 101 -18.79 -13.45 -5.15
CA PRO A 101 -19.21 -12.15 -5.66
C PRO A 101 -18.07 -11.13 -5.75
N LEU A 102 -16.95 -11.35 -5.05
CA LEU A 102 -15.77 -10.49 -5.13
C LEU A 102 -15.18 -10.38 -6.54
N TRP A 103 -15.32 -11.42 -7.37
CA TRP A 103 -14.86 -11.40 -8.76
C TRP A 103 -15.75 -10.60 -9.71
N LYS A 104 -17.01 -10.34 -9.32
CA LYS A 104 -18.01 -9.73 -10.20
C LYS A 104 -17.80 -8.23 -10.32
N GLY A 105 -17.86 -7.73 -11.56
CA GLY A 105 -17.75 -6.30 -11.83
C GLY A 105 -17.57 -6.02 -13.32
N THR A 106 -17.33 -4.76 -13.64
CA THR A 106 -17.20 -4.27 -15.03
C THR A 106 -15.76 -4.04 -15.47
N TYR A 107 -14.81 -4.19 -14.56
CA TYR A 107 -13.39 -4.03 -14.90
C TYR A 107 -12.87 -5.27 -15.63
N ALA A 108 -12.11 -5.05 -16.70
CA ALA A 108 -11.46 -6.13 -17.46
C ALA A 108 -10.40 -6.86 -16.60
N ASN A 109 -9.76 -6.16 -15.66
CA ASN A 109 -8.84 -6.78 -14.70
C ASN A 109 -9.62 -7.30 -13.49
N PRO A 110 -9.66 -8.63 -13.23
CA PRO A 110 -10.40 -9.20 -12.10
C PRO A 110 -9.94 -8.65 -10.73
N SER A 111 -8.66 -8.35 -10.56
CA SER A 111 -8.16 -7.80 -9.29
C SER A 111 -8.75 -6.42 -8.97
N ALA A 112 -9.11 -5.63 -9.99
CA ALA A 112 -9.80 -4.36 -9.80
C ALA A 112 -11.25 -4.54 -9.32
N ASN A 113 -11.94 -5.61 -9.77
CA ASN A 113 -13.26 -5.96 -9.25
C ASN A 113 -13.17 -6.37 -7.78
N VAL A 114 -12.21 -7.24 -7.43
CA VAL A 114 -11.96 -7.63 -6.03
C VAL A 114 -11.69 -6.40 -5.17
N CYS A 115 -10.77 -5.52 -5.59
CA CYS A 115 -10.47 -4.29 -4.88
C CYS A 115 -11.72 -3.44 -4.60
N LYS A 116 -12.53 -3.21 -5.64
CA LYS A 116 -13.79 -2.44 -5.52
C LYS A 116 -14.76 -3.11 -4.53
N ASN A 117 -14.93 -4.42 -4.63
CA ASN A 117 -15.89 -5.16 -3.79
C ASN A 117 -15.39 -5.27 -2.33
N LEU A 118 -14.09 -5.11 -2.08
CA LEU A 118 -13.50 -4.94 -0.75
C LEU A 118 -13.59 -3.49 -0.24
N GLY A 119 -14.21 -2.57 -0.99
CA GLY A 119 -14.37 -1.16 -0.61
C GLY A 119 -13.17 -0.27 -0.92
N GLY A 120 -12.24 -0.74 -1.77
CA GLY A 120 -11.11 0.04 -2.25
C GLY A 120 -11.33 0.66 -3.63
N ALA A 121 -10.34 1.42 -4.09
CA ALA A 121 -10.24 1.97 -5.42
C ALA A 121 -8.92 1.54 -6.07
N THR A 122 -8.97 1.04 -7.31
CA THR A 122 -7.77 0.66 -8.04
C THR A 122 -7.15 1.89 -8.70
N ILE A 123 -5.88 2.11 -8.42
CA ILE A 123 -5.07 3.19 -9.00
C ILE A 123 -3.80 2.58 -9.59
N GLY A 124 -3.47 2.94 -10.83
CA GLY A 124 -2.19 2.59 -11.45
C GLY A 124 -1.05 3.38 -10.82
N PHE A 125 0.01 2.69 -10.40
CA PHE A 125 1.26 3.30 -9.97
C PHE A 125 2.41 2.78 -10.82
N VAL A 126 3.29 3.68 -11.26
CA VAL A 126 4.38 3.36 -12.19
C VAL A 126 5.70 3.29 -11.44
N ALA A 127 6.35 2.14 -11.51
CA ALA A 127 7.69 1.97 -10.95
C ALA A 127 8.73 2.64 -11.84
N GLY A 128 9.51 3.55 -11.26
CA GLY A 128 10.53 4.31 -11.99
C GLY A 128 11.74 3.51 -12.46
N GLY A 129 11.89 2.26 -12.01
CA GLY A 129 13.07 1.43 -12.27
C GLY A 129 12.79 0.06 -12.87
N GLY A 130 11.56 -0.25 -13.23
CA GLY A 130 11.23 -1.54 -13.84
C GLY A 130 11.23 -2.73 -12.88
N PHE A 131 11.37 -2.51 -11.58
CA PHE A 131 11.32 -3.57 -10.59
C PHE A 131 9.90 -4.14 -10.44
N ALA A 132 8.89 -3.28 -10.46
CA ALA A 132 7.51 -3.66 -10.16
C ALA A 132 6.91 -4.63 -11.19
N ASN A 133 7.19 -4.42 -12.45
CA ASN A 133 6.88 -5.35 -13.55
C ASN A 133 7.55 -4.85 -14.85
N GLN A 134 7.58 -5.71 -15.86
CA GLN A 134 8.14 -5.34 -17.16
C GLN A 134 7.37 -4.22 -17.87
N LEU A 135 6.13 -3.99 -17.50
CA LEU A 135 5.28 -2.92 -18.03
C LEU A 135 5.44 -1.61 -17.25
N GLY A 136 6.15 -1.63 -16.10
CA GLY A 136 6.38 -0.46 -15.27
C GLY A 136 5.16 0.02 -14.49
N GLN A 137 4.04 -0.71 -14.50
CA GLN A 137 2.80 -0.32 -13.82
C GLN A 137 2.32 -1.42 -12.88
N SER A 138 1.78 -1.03 -11.73
CA SER A 138 1.13 -1.91 -10.77
C SER A 138 -0.24 -1.36 -10.40
N ASP A 139 -1.27 -2.19 -10.52
CA ASP A 139 -2.63 -1.87 -10.09
C ASP A 139 -2.73 -2.02 -8.57
N ILE A 140 -2.74 -0.89 -7.89
CA ILE A 140 -2.78 -0.81 -6.44
C ILE A 140 -4.21 -0.58 -5.95
N CYS A 141 -4.67 -1.43 -5.05
CA CYS A 141 -5.88 -1.22 -4.28
C CYS A 141 -5.60 -0.23 -3.14
N VAL A 142 -6.27 0.90 -3.17
CA VAL A 142 -6.17 1.97 -2.16
C VAL A 142 -7.46 1.99 -1.36
N PHE A 143 -7.36 1.86 -0.04
CA PHE A 143 -8.51 1.88 0.87
C PHE A 143 -8.75 3.26 1.49
N GLY A 144 -9.94 3.45 2.08
CA GLY A 144 -10.37 4.75 2.62
C GLY A 144 -9.50 5.28 3.77
N ASP A 145 -8.73 4.43 4.44
CA ASP A 145 -7.74 4.81 5.46
C ASP A 145 -6.36 5.16 4.87
N GLY A 146 -6.22 5.14 3.56
CA GLY A 146 -4.98 5.40 2.83
C GLY A 146 -4.03 4.20 2.76
N SER A 147 -4.39 3.05 3.32
CA SER A 147 -3.59 1.83 3.19
C SER A 147 -3.67 1.25 1.78
N MET A 148 -2.61 0.56 1.34
CA MET A 148 -2.43 0.19 -0.06
C MET A 148 -1.79 -1.18 -0.22
N VAL A 149 -2.27 -1.96 -1.20
CA VAL A 149 -1.67 -3.22 -1.64
C VAL A 149 -2.01 -3.48 -3.11
N SER A 150 -1.12 -4.09 -3.88
CA SER A 150 -1.46 -4.54 -5.23
C SER A 150 -2.61 -5.54 -5.17
N GLY A 151 -3.60 -5.37 -6.04
CA GLY A 151 -4.79 -6.23 -6.08
C GLY A 151 -4.42 -7.69 -6.30
N TRP A 152 -3.50 -7.98 -7.21
CA TRP A 152 -3.02 -9.36 -7.43
C TRP A 152 -2.18 -9.88 -6.26
N SER A 153 -1.35 -9.04 -5.63
CA SER A 153 -0.60 -9.45 -4.44
C SER A 153 -1.53 -9.88 -3.32
N LEU A 154 -2.61 -9.13 -3.09
CA LEU A 154 -3.62 -9.47 -2.09
C LEU A 154 -4.29 -10.81 -2.38
N ILE A 155 -4.74 -11.03 -3.61
CA ILE A 155 -5.40 -12.27 -4.06
C ILE A 155 -4.46 -13.48 -3.88
N TYR A 156 -3.20 -13.37 -4.27
CA TYR A 156 -2.23 -14.45 -4.15
C TYR A 156 -1.81 -14.73 -2.71
N MET A 157 -1.78 -13.71 -1.84
CA MET A 157 -1.59 -13.89 -0.39
C MET A 157 -2.78 -14.60 0.25
N ALA A 158 -4.01 -14.30 -0.19
CA ALA A 158 -5.21 -14.99 0.27
C ALA A 158 -5.25 -16.46 -0.17
N ALA A 159 -4.75 -16.75 -1.37
CA ALA A 159 -4.64 -18.10 -1.93
C ALA A 159 -3.38 -18.87 -1.46
N HIS A 160 -2.64 -18.36 -0.49
CA HIS A 160 -1.41 -18.99 0.03
C HIS A 160 -0.42 -19.43 -1.05
N ARG A 161 -0.30 -18.62 -2.13
CA ARG A 161 0.59 -18.95 -3.23
C ARG A 161 2.04 -18.94 -2.77
N GLU A 162 2.85 -19.85 -3.31
CA GLU A 162 4.27 -20.00 -2.97
C GLU A 162 5.03 -18.65 -3.02
N GLY A 163 5.79 -18.37 -1.95
CA GLY A 163 6.55 -17.13 -1.74
C GLY A 163 5.73 -15.94 -1.23
N TYR A 164 4.40 -15.96 -1.35
CA TYR A 164 3.56 -14.85 -0.88
C TYR A 164 3.36 -14.85 0.64
N ASP A 165 3.25 -16.00 1.26
CA ASP A 165 3.08 -16.13 2.71
C ASP A 165 4.28 -15.60 3.50
N ASP A 166 5.49 -15.75 2.98
CA ASP A 166 6.70 -15.21 3.61
C ASP A 166 6.65 -13.69 3.75
N VAL A 167 6.08 -13.00 2.76
CA VAL A 167 5.90 -11.55 2.80
C VAL A 167 4.67 -11.17 3.64
N LYS A 168 3.54 -11.88 3.49
CA LYS A 168 2.32 -11.72 4.29
C LYS A 168 2.63 -11.73 5.80
N ASN A 169 3.44 -12.69 6.25
CA ASN A 169 3.80 -12.88 7.65
C ASN A 169 4.70 -11.75 8.21
N LYS A 170 5.38 -10.99 7.34
CA LYS A 170 6.22 -9.84 7.71
C LYS A 170 5.45 -8.53 7.82
N VAL A 171 4.17 -8.45 7.44
CA VAL A 171 3.35 -7.25 7.67
C VAL A 171 3.20 -7.03 9.17
N LYS A 172 3.61 -5.86 9.68
CA LYS A 172 3.72 -5.61 11.12
C LYS A 172 2.38 -5.48 11.84
N ALA A 173 1.43 -4.76 11.23
CA ALA A 173 0.17 -4.41 11.88
C ALA A 173 -0.64 -5.65 12.26
N ASN A 174 -1.29 -5.61 13.42
CA ASN A 174 -2.34 -6.56 13.74
C ASN A 174 -3.61 -6.25 12.94
N PRO A 175 -4.42 -7.26 12.56
CA PRO A 175 -5.69 -7.03 11.89
C PRO A 175 -6.66 -6.19 12.70
N LEU A 176 -7.47 -5.40 12.02
CA LEU A 176 -8.67 -4.77 12.56
C LEU A 176 -9.75 -5.83 12.78
N ASN A 177 -10.64 -5.60 13.76
CA ASN A 177 -11.84 -6.41 13.91
C ASN A 177 -12.93 -5.89 12.96
N ILE A 178 -12.84 -6.25 11.68
CA ILE A 178 -13.81 -5.90 10.64
C ILE A 178 -14.32 -7.16 9.96
N HIS A 179 -15.51 -7.08 9.38
CA HIS A 179 -16.02 -8.16 8.53
C HIS A 179 -15.19 -8.29 7.25
N ILE A 180 -14.73 -9.51 6.95
CA ILE A 180 -14.01 -9.82 5.71
C ILE A 180 -14.99 -10.51 4.76
N PRO A 181 -15.28 -9.92 3.58
CA PRO A 181 -16.14 -10.56 2.60
C PRO A 181 -15.47 -11.85 2.06
N SER A 182 -16.29 -12.87 1.86
CA SER A 182 -15.89 -14.19 1.31
C SER A 182 -16.42 -14.38 -0.12
#